data_fd50c0a0e92575b2727baa2e5b646b44
#
_entry.id   fd50c0a0e92575b2727baa2e5b646b44
#
_cell.length_a   1.000
_cell.length_b   1.000
_cell.length_c   1.000
_cell.angle_alpha   90.00
_cell.angle_beta   90.00
_cell.angle_gamma   90.00
#
_symmetry.space_group_name_H-M   'P 1'
#
loop_
_entity.id
_entity.type
_entity.pdbx_description
1 polymer ?
#
loop_
_entity_poly.entity_id
_entity_poly.type
_entity_poly.pdbx_seq_one_letter_code
_entity_poly.pdbx_strand_id
1 'polypeptide(L)'
;SSLTKEFENVKEYDQLKKFIVAGHKEDWVSIEDEKEKVSDDLKGADTTRDDLAILSYTSGTTGNPKAVTHSHGWGYAHLQMAPKHWLCIQENDLVWATAAPGWQKWVWSPFLSVLGMGATAFVYNGRFHPETYLELLQNYQINVLCCTPTEYRMMAKLSHLEQYNLEYLHSAVSAGEPLNREVVEQFKRHFNITVRDGYGQTESTLLIGFLKDTEPRMGSM
;
A
#
# COMPACT_ATOMS: atom_id res chain seq x y z
N SER A 1 0.04 16.61 -17.53
CA SER A 1 -0.11 16.35 -16.09
C SER A 1 0.79 17.30 -15.30
N SER A 2 0.42 17.67 -14.07
CA SER A 2 1.26 18.54 -13.20
C SER A 2 2.63 17.92 -12.93
N LEU A 3 2.72 16.61 -12.88
CA LEU A 3 3.95 15.87 -12.63
C LEU A 3 4.98 16.00 -13.75
N THR A 4 4.57 16.17 -15.00
CA THR A 4 5.52 16.31 -16.12
C THR A 4 6.25 17.63 -16.14
N LYS A 5 5.68 18.69 -15.52
CA LYS A 5 6.30 20.03 -15.47
C LYS A 5 7.57 20.05 -14.61
N GLU A 6 7.64 19.24 -13.57
CA GLU A 6 8.81 19.18 -12.70
C GLU A 6 10.03 18.60 -13.43
N PHE A 7 9.81 17.71 -14.41
CA PHE A 7 10.88 17.15 -15.22
C PHE A 7 11.39 18.08 -16.34
N GLU A 8 10.64 19.15 -16.68
CA GLU A 8 11.06 20.12 -17.72
C GLU A 8 12.26 20.96 -17.28
N ASN A 9 12.45 21.13 -15.97
CA ASN A 9 13.53 21.91 -15.40
C ASN A 9 14.84 21.12 -15.18
N VAL A 10 14.81 19.81 -15.39
CA VAL A 10 15.97 18.94 -15.18
C VAL A 10 16.76 18.85 -16.49
N LYS A 11 17.58 19.85 -16.76
CA LYS A 11 18.37 19.99 -18.01
C LYS A 11 19.55 19.01 -18.13
N GLU A 12 19.94 18.34 -17.05
CA GLU A 12 21.15 17.52 -16.98
C GLU A 12 20.97 16.08 -17.45
N TYR A 13 19.78 15.69 -17.91
CA TYR A 13 19.43 14.29 -18.18
C TYR A 13 18.94 14.04 -19.60
N ASP A 14 19.60 14.61 -20.62
CA ASP A 14 19.28 14.38 -22.03
C ASP A 14 19.39 12.91 -22.46
N GLN A 15 20.04 12.08 -21.63
CA GLN A 15 20.21 10.63 -21.90
C GLN A 15 19.08 9.76 -21.32
N LEU A 16 18.18 10.32 -20.50
CA LEU A 16 17.08 9.55 -19.91
C LEU A 16 15.92 9.40 -20.89
N LYS A 17 15.53 8.16 -21.14
CA LYS A 17 14.25 7.88 -21.82
C LYS A 17 13.10 8.21 -20.86
N LYS A 18 12.20 9.06 -21.33
CA LYS A 18 11.02 9.49 -20.57
C LYS A 18 9.81 8.72 -21.09
N PHE A 19 9.06 8.10 -20.18
CA PHE A 19 7.86 7.36 -20.51
C PHE A 19 6.63 8.04 -19.87
N ILE A 20 5.53 8.12 -20.62
CA ILE A 20 4.25 8.56 -20.12
C ILE A 20 3.26 7.38 -20.16
N VAL A 21 2.59 7.14 -19.03
CA VAL A 21 1.69 5.98 -18.87
C VAL A 21 0.36 6.22 -19.59
N ALA A 22 -0.15 7.44 -19.56
CA ALA A 22 -1.42 7.80 -20.18
C ALA A 22 -1.29 9.11 -20.96
N GLY A 23 -1.78 9.08 -22.21
CA GLY A 23 -1.73 10.23 -23.11
C GLY A 23 -0.39 10.38 -23.80
N HIS A 24 -0.18 11.55 -24.43
CA HIS A 24 0.98 11.87 -25.24
C HIS A 24 1.66 13.13 -24.76
N LYS A 25 2.96 13.18 -24.86
CA LYS A 25 3.79 14.37 -24.64
C LYS A 25 4.97 14.34 -25.59
N GLU A 26 5.31 15.50 -26.20
CA GLU A 26 6.48 15.65 -27.06
C GLU A 26 7.75 15.21 -26.31
N ASP A 27 8.64 14.52 -26.99
CA ASP A 27 9.87 13.93 -26.46
C ASP A 27 9.70 12.84 -25.38
N TRP A 28 8.47 12.35 -25.20
CA TRP A 28 8.19 11.24 -24.27
C TRP A 28 7.64 10.03 -25.04
N VAL A 29 8.03 8.85 -24.62
CA VAL A 29 7.51 7.59 -25.14
C VAL A 29 6.16 7.30 -24.49
N SER A 30 5.10 7.15 -25.28
CA SER A 30 3.80 6.72 -24.77
C SER A 30 3.80 5.22 -24.54
N ILE A 31 3.54 4.78 -23.32
CA ILE A 31 3.42 3.35 -22.99
C ILE A 31 2.20 2.74 -23.68
N GLU A 32 1.12 3.51 -23.86
CA GLU A 32 -0.07 3.05 -24.60
C GLU A 32 0.24 2.69 -26.03
N ASP A 33 1.11 3.47 -26.71
CA ASP A 33 1.49 3.22 -28.09
C ASP A 33 2.52 2.09 -28.21
N GLU A 34 3.41 1.96 -27.23
CA GLU A 34 4.48 0.96 -27.26
C GLU A 34 4.01 -0.43 -26.87
N LYS A 35 3.02 -0.57 -25.99
CA LYS A 35 2.52 -1.88 -25.54
C LYS A 35 1.99 -2.73 -26.71
N GLU A 36 1.43 -2.09 -27.76
CA GLU A 36 0.91 -2.78 -28.93
C GLU A 36 2.03 -3.30 -29.86
N LYS A 37 3.29 -2.87 -29.65
CA LYS A 37 4.44 -3.21 -30.48
C LYS A 37 5.35 -4.27 -29.86
N VAL A 38 5.09 -4.65 -28.62
CA VAL A 38 5.93 -5.60 -27.89
C VAL A 38 5.19 -6.93 -27.69
N SER A 39 5.97 -8.00 -27.53
CA SER A 39 5.44 -9.32 -27.19
C SER A 39 5.09 -9.36 -25.70
N ASP A 40 4.08 -10.15 -25.34
CA ASP A 40 3.76 -10.54 -23.98
C ASP A 40 4.65 -11.69 -23.45
N ASP A 41 5.48 -12.29 -24.30
CA ASP A 41 6.48 -13.29 -23.92
C ASP A 41 7.71 -12.60 -23.31
N LEU A 42 7.69 -12.40 -22.01
CA LEU A 42 8.79 -11.82 -21.25
C LEU A 42 9.55 -12.90 -20.47
N LYS A 43 10.83 -13.08 -20.80
CA LYS A 43 11.73 -13.86 -19.94
C LYS A 43 12.14 -13.02 -18.74
N GLY A 44 11.97 -13.57 -17.54
CA GLY A 44 12.49 -12.94 -16.32
C GLY A 44 14.01 -12.77 -16.41
N ALA A 45 14.51 -11.67 -15.83
CA ALA A 45 15.95 -11.49 -15.68
C ALA A 45 16.52 -12.54 -14.72
N ASP A 46 17.73 -13.03 -15.01
CA ASP A 46 18.44 -13.94 -14.12
C ASP A 46 19.05 -13.14 -12.97
N THR A 47 18.26 -12.97 -11.92
CA THR A 47 18.63 -12.21 -10.71
C THR A 47 18.79 -13.13 -9.53
N THR A 48 19.75 -12.80 -8.65
CA THR A 48 19.96 -13.48 -7.38
C THR A 48 19.27 -12.72 -6.23
N ARG A 49 19.18 -13.36 -5.07
CA ARG A 49 18.59 -12.74 -3.87
C ARG A 49 19.28 -11.44 -3.44
N ASP A 50 20.56 -11.29 -3.75
CA ASP A 50 21.39 -10.18 -3.29
C ASP A 50 21.45 -9.02 -4.32
N ASP A 51 20.91 -9.23 -5.53
CA ASP A 51 20.79 -8.18 -6.53
C ASP A 51 19.81 -7.09 -6.11
N LEU A 52 20.07 -5.85 -6.54
CA LEU A 52 19.20 -4.70 -6.27
C LEU A 52 17.84 -4.89 -6.94
N ALA A 53 16.77 -4.80 -6.14
CA ALA A 53 15.39 -4.86 -6.64
C ALA A 53 14.68 -3.51 -6.60
N ILE A 54 14.81 -2.76 -5.50
CA ILE A 54 14.07 -1.52 -5.27
C ILE A 54 15.00 -0.44 -4.74
N LEU A 55 14.80 0.77 -5.24
CA LEU A 55 15.45 1.99 -4.79
C LEU A 55 14.37 2.98 -4.34
N SER A 56 14.37 3.32 -3.05
CA SER A 56 13.39 4.22 -2.45
C SER A 56 14.06 5.40 -1.80
N TYR A 57 13.56 6.60 -2.05
CA TYR A 57 14.11 7.81 -1.48
C TYR A 57 13.33 8.26 -0.26
N THR A 58 14.03 8.59 0.82
CA THR A 58 13.48 9.25 2.00
C THR A 58 13.95 10.69 2.07
N SER A 59 13.17 11.56 2.73
CA SER A 59 13.53 12.98 2.89
C SER A 59 14.83 13.18 3.69
N GLY A 60 15.27 12.13 4.40
CA GLY A 60 16.45 12.19 5.27
C GLY A 60 16.31 13.20 6.43
N THR A 61 17.03 12.97 7.50
CA THR A 61 17.07 13.89 8.66
C THR A 61 18.02 15.07 8.43
N THR A 62 18.84 15.04 7.39
CA THR A 62 19.94 15.99 7.13
C THR A 62 19.74 16.84 5.87
N GLY A 63 18.53 16.92 5.34
CA GLY A 63 18.14 17.83 4.25
C GLY A 63 18.19 17.25 2.84
N ASN A 64 19.17 16.42 2.49
CA ASN A 64 19.22 15.77 1.18
C ASN A 64 18.51 14.41 1.21
N PRO A 65 17.72 14.07 0.16
CA PRO A 65 17.13 12.74 0.05
C PRO A 65 18.18 11.65 0.07
N LYS A 66 17.89 10.56 0.80
CA LYS A 66 18.75 9.37 0.86
C LYS A 66 18.07 8.22 0.16
N ALA A 67 18.83 7.51 -0.68
CA ALA A 67 18.37 6.31 -1.34
C ALA A 67 18.50 5.10 -0.40
N VAL A 68 17.39 4.46 -0.12
CA VAL A 68 17.31 3.16 0.56
C VAL A 68 17.27 2.08 -0.52
N THR A 69 18.13 1.10 -0.41
CA THR A 69 18.23 -0.01 -1.36
C THR A 69 17.67 -1.29 -0.75
N HIS A 70 16.86 -2.01 -1.53
CA HIS A 70 16.37 -3.34 -1.16
C HIS A 70 16.73 -4.35 -2.23
N SER A 71 17.20 -5.52 -1.79
CA SER A 71 17.48 -6.65 -2.67
C SER A 71 16.23 -7.48 -2.98
N HIS A 72 16.33 -8.39 -3.95
CA HIS A 72 15.26 -9.36 -4.20
C HIS A 72 14.97 -10.23 -2.98
N GLY A 73 15.99 -10.58 -2.18
CA GLY A 73 15.83 -11.32 -0.93
C GLY A 73 14.98 -10.60 0.11
N TRP A 74 15.02 -9.26 0.14
CA TRP A 74 14.15 -8.47 1.01
C TRP A 74 12.67 -8.66 0.65
N GLY A 75 12.33 -8.63 -0.65
CA GLY A 75 10.96 -8.85 -1.12
C GLY A 75 10.43 -10.21 -0.68
N TYR A 76 11.24 -11.26 -0.80
CA TYR A 76 10.88 -12.59 -0.32
C TYR A 76 10.66 -12.63 1.19
N ALA A 77 11.56 -12.03 1.98
CA ALA A 77 11.42 -11.95 3.43
C ALA A 77 10.15 -11.20 3.85
N HIS A 78 9.83 -10.09 3.15
CA HIS A 78 8.59 -9.35 3.36
C HIS A 78 7.36 -10.25 3.17
N LEU A 79 7.32 -11.06 2.09
CA LEU A 79 6.22 -11.97 1.82
C LEU A 79 6.04 -13.06 2.89
N GLN A 80 7.12 -13.46 3.57
CA GLN A 80 7.02 -14.44 4.66
C GLN A 80 6.46 -13.84 5.95
N MET A 81 6.48 -12.53 6.11
CA MET A 81 6.14 -11.87 7.37
C MET A 81 4.84 -11.06 7.30
N ALA A 82 4.88 -9.89 6.68
CA ALA A 82 3.80 -8.91 6.75
C ALA A 82 2.48 -9.39 6.15
N PRO A 83 2.42 -9.95 4.92
CA PRO A 83 1.16 -10.38 4.34
C PRO A 83 0.55 -11.58 5.06
N LYS A 84 1.37 -12.52 5.54
CA LYS A 84 0.88 -13.74 6.21
C LYS A 84 0.40 -13.49 7.63
N HIS A 85 1.18 -12.76 8.42
CA HIS A 85 0.98 -12.70 9.87
C HIS A 85 0.33 -11.40 10.36
N TRP A 86 0.49 -10.31 9.61
CA TRP A 86 -0.09 -9.02 9.98
C TRP A 86 -1.27 -8.63 9.10
N LEU A 87 -1.12 -8.60 7.77
CA LEU A 87 -2.23 -8.39 6.85
C LEU A 87 -3.20 -9.59 6.85
N CYS A 88 -2.69 -10.78 7.09
CA CYS A 88 -3.45 -12.04 7.10
C CYS A 88 -4.16 -12.30 5.77
N ILE A 89 -3.50 -11.98 4.67
CA ILE A 89 -4.03 -12.16 3.31
C ILE A 89 -4.15 -13.66 3.03
N GLN A 90 -5.31 -14.04 2.51
CA GLN A 90 -5.59 -15.38 2.01
C GLN A 90 -5.64 -15.36 0.48
N GLU A 91 -5.47 -16.53 -0.13
CA GLU A 91 -5.65 -16.67 -1.57
C GLU A 91 -7.08 -16.26 -1.97
N ASN A 92 -7.19 -15.50 -3.06
CA ASN A 92 -8.44 -14.93 -3.59
C ASN A 92 -9.07 -13.79 -2.75
N ASP A 93 -8.45 -13.34 -1.67
CA ASP A 93 -8.92 -12.14 -0.98
C ASP A 93 -8.94 -10.92 -1.90
N LEU A 94 -9.91 -10.05 -1.69
CA LEU A 94 -9.88 -8.68 -2.21
C LEU A 94 -9.28 -7.76 -1.16
N VAL A 95 -8.09 -7.23 -1.47
CA VAL A 95 -7.25 -6.47 -0.53
C VAL A 95 -7.20 -5.01 -0.92
N TRP A 96 -7.53 -4.13 -0.01
CA TRP A 96 -7.42 -2.68 -0.19
C TRP A 96 -6.35 -2.09 0.72
N ALA A 97 -5.29 -1.56 0.11
CA ALA A 97 -4.32 -0.73 0.80
C ALA A 97 -4.39 0.69 0.23
N THR A 98 -4.69 1.67 1.09
CA THR A 98 -4.98 3.05 0.68
C THR A 98 -3.73 3.90 0.46
N ALA A 99 -2.54 3.36 0.71
CA ALA A 99 -1.29 4.07 0.48
C ALA A 99 -1.17 4.54 -0.98
N ALA A 100 -0.88 5.84 -1.17
CA ALA A 100 -0.76 6.43 -2.48
C ALA A 100 0.60 6.13 -3.15
N PRO A 101 0.69 6.16 -4.50
CA PRO A 101 1.96 6.12 -5.21
C PRO A 101 2.94 7.20 -4.70
N GLY A 102 4.20 6.85 -4.59
CA GLY A 102 5.26 7.70 -4.03
C GLY A 102 5.63 7.35 -2.58
N TRP A 103 4.79 6.64 -1.87
CA TRP A 103 5.14 6.05 -0.58
C TRP A 103 5.72 4.65 -0.79
N GLN A 104 6.77 4.28 -0.08
CA GLN A 104 7.32 2.92 -0.13
C GLN A 104 6.24 1.86 0.18
N LYS A 105 5.35 2.15 1.13
CA LYS A 105 4.23 1.29 1.51
C LYS A 105 3.31 0.95 0.32
N TRP A 106 3.24 1.81 -0.70
CA TRP A 106 2.47 1.52 -1.91
C TRP A 106 3.02 0.33 -2.70
N VAL A 107 4.34 0.16 -2.73
CA VAL A 107 4.97 -1.02 -3.35
C VAL A 107 4.69 -2.29 -2.53
N TRP A 108 4.75 -2.20 -1.20
CA TRP A 108 4.60 -3.37 -0.34
C TRP A 108 3.15 -3.86 -0.28
N SER A 109 2.23 -2.99 0.16
CA SER A 109 0.90 -3.42 0.56
C SER A 109 0.00 -3.74 -0.63
N PRO A 110 -0.23 -2.84 -1.61
CA PRO A 110 -1.12 -3.17 -2.71
C PRO A 110 -0.52 -4.07 -3.80
N PHE A 111 0.80 -4.10 -3.95
CA PHE A 111 1.41 -4.90 -5.00
C PHE A 111 2.08 -6.15 -4.45
N LEU A 112 3.25 -6.01 -3.84
CA LEU A 112 4.08 -7.15 -3.48
C LEU A 112 3.34 -8.11 -2.54
N SER A 113 2.70 -7.59 -1.49
CA SER A 113 1.94 -8.41 -0.55
C SER A 113 0.75 -9.09 -1.20
N VAL A 114 -0.04 -8.35 -1.96
CA VAL A 114 -1.29 -8.85 -2.53
C VAL A 114 -1.02 -9.88 -3.62
N LEU A 115 -0.22 -9.51 -4.62
CA LEU A 115 0.08 -10.38 -5.75
C LEU A 115 0.90 -11.59 -5.32
N GLY A 116 1.85 -11.41 -4.40
CA GLY A 116 2.67 -12.49 -3.86
C GLY A 116 1.90 -13.52 -3.03
N MET A 117 0.69 -13.17 -2.56
CA MET A 117 -0.21 -14.07 -1.83
C MET A 117 -1.32 -14.67 -2.71
N GLY A 118 -1.33 -14.38 -4.01
CA GLY A 118 -2.39 -14.85 -4.92
C GLY A 118 -3.73 -14.14 -4.71
N ALA A 119 -3.72 -12.94 -4.17
CA ALA A 119 -4.89 -12.13 -3.89
C ALA A 119 -5.12 -11.07 -4.96
N THR A 120 -6.25 -10.37 -4.91
CA THR A 120 -6.62 -9.31 -5.82
C THR A 120 -6.48 -7.94 -5.16
N ALA A 121 -5.78 -7.01 -5.81
CA ALA A 121 -5.65 -5.65 -5.33
C ALA A 121 -6.87 -4.80 -5.72
N PHE A 122 -7.55 -4.21 -4.72
CA PHE A 122 -8.55 -3.18 -4.96
C PHE A 122 -7.87 -1.81 -5.00
N VAL A 123 -8.18 -1.01 -6.02
CA VAL A 123 -7.63 0.33 -6.20
C VAL A 123 -8.78 1.33 -6.36
N TYR A 124 -8.79 2.36 -5.53
CA TYR A 124 -9.73 3.47 -5.62
C TYR A 124 -9.00 4.76 -5.99
N ASN A 125 -9.37 5.36 -7.11
CA ASN A 125 -8.74 6.60 -7.62
C ASN A 125 -9.53 7.87 -7.22
N GLY A 126 -10.33 7.81 -6.17
CA GLY A 126 -11.06 8.95 -5.63
C GLY A 126 -10.34 9.59 -4.45
N ARG A 127 -10.86 10.74 -4.01
CA ARG A 127 -10.42 11.34 -2.76
C ARG A 127 -11.00 10.57 -1.59
N PHE A 128 -10.26 10.57 -0.48
CA PHE A 128 -10.74 9.99 0.77
C PHE A 128 -12.01 10.73 1.24
N HIS A 129 -13.05 9.95 1.49
CA HIS A 129 -14.27 10.36 2.18
C HIS A 129 -14.73 9.19 3.05
N PRO A 130 -14.97 9.37 4.36
CA PRO A 130 -15.17 8.25 5.28
C PRO A 130 -16.40 7.40 4.94
N GLU A 131 -17.52 8.00 4.55
CA GLU A 131 -18.72 7.26 4.13
C GLU A 131 -18.46 6.45 2.86
N THR A 132 -17.82 7.07 1.86
CA THR A 132 -17.47 6.38 0.61
C THR A 132 -16.57 5.18 0.87
N TYR A 133 -15.62 5.27 1.81
CA TYR A 133 -14.76 4.14 2.14
C TYR A 133 -15.55 2.98 2.76
N LEU A 134 -16.48 3.25 3.68
CA LEU A 134 -17.34 2.22 4.25
C LEU A 134 -18.27 1.60 3.19
N GLU A 135 -18.83 2.42 2.29
CA GLU A 135 -19.62 1.94 1.16
C GLU A 135 -18.81 1.03 0.22
N LEU A 136 -17.58 1.39 -0.10
CA LEU A 136 -16.70 0.58 -0.93
C LEU A 136 -16.34 -0.75 -0.25
N LEU A 137 -16.01 -0.72 1.04
CA LEU A 137 -15.74 -1.93 1.83
C LEU A 137 -16.92 -2.91 1.78
N GLN A 138 -18.13 -2.40 1.96
CA GLN A 138 -19.35 -3.18 1.92
C GLN A 138 -19.68 -3.68 0.50
N ASN A 139 -19.75 -2.76 -0.47
CA ASN A 139 -20.27 -3.05 -1.80
C ASN A 139 -19.36 -3.97 -2.62
N TYR A 140 -18.05 -3.86 -2.41
CA TYR A 140 -17.05 -4.72 -3.05
C TYR A 140 -16.68 -5.94 -2.21
N GLN A 141 -17.24 -6.07 -1.00
CA GLN A 141 -16.95 -7.20 -0.10
C GLN A 141 -15.46 -7.36 0.17
N ILE A 142 -14.79 -6.26 0.49
CA ILE A 142 -13.35 -6.22 0.70
C ILE A 142 -12.98 -7.05 1.93
N ASN A 143 -11.98 -7.93 1.79
CA ASN A 143 -11.58 -8.88 2.81
C ASN A 143 -10.49 -8.36 3.75
N VAL A 144 -9.58 -7.56 3.22
CA VAL A 144 -8.45 -7.00 3.97
C VAL A 144 -8.34 -5.51 3.71
N LEU A 145 -8.30 -4.71 4.77
CA LEU A 145 -8.08 -3.25 4.70
C LEU A 145 -6.77 -2.86 5.40
N CYS A 146 -5.92 -2.15 4.69
CA CYS A 146 -4.73 -1.50 5.23
C CYS A 146 -4.79 0.00 4.96
N CYS A 147 -5.13 0.79 5.95
CA CYS A 147 -5.17 2.25 5.80
C CYS A 147 -4.52 2.98 6.98
N THR A 148 -4.41 4.30 6.86
CA THR A 148 -3.76 5.12 7.90
C THR A 148 -4.64 5.27 9.13
N PRO A 149 -4.07 5.51 10.33
CA PRO A 149 -4.84 5.83 11.53
C PRO A 149 -5.75 7.03 11.35
N THR A 150 -5.33 8.01 10.56
CA THR A 150 -6.15 9.19 10.25
C THR A 150 -7.42 8.81 9.48
N GLU A 151 -7.34 7.96 8.45
CA GLU A 151 -8.51 7.46 7.72
C GLU A 151 -9.45 6.68 8.63
N TYR A 152 -8.92 5.78 9.46
CA TYR A 152 -9.70 5.04 10.46
C TYR A 152 -10.39 5.97 11.45
N ARG A 153 -9.70 7.01 11.97
CA ARG A 153 -10.30 7.99 12.89
C ARG A 153 -11.48 8.73 12.28
N MET A 154 -11.38 9.07 10.99
CA MET A 154 -12.47 9.76 10.31
C MET A 154 -13.66 8.84 10.08
N MET A 155 -13.44 7.57 9.69
CA MET A 155 -14.51 6.58 9.60
C MET A 155 -15.17 6.31 10.97
N ALA A 156 -14.37 6.14 12.02
CA ALA A 156 -14.86 5.84 13.38
C ALA A 156 -15.69 6.98 14.00
N LYS A 157 -15.60 8.20 13.49
CA LYS A 157 -16.36 9.37 13.96
C LYS A 157 -17.74 9.51 13.33
N LEU A 158 -18.07 8.71 12.35
CA LEU A 158 -19.39 8.76 11.73
C LEU A 158 -20.47 8.33 12.73
N SER A 159 -21.60 9.04 12.70
CA SER A 159 -22.71 8.82 13.64
C SER A 159 -23.59 7.62 13.29
N HIS A 160 -23.37 6.98 12.15
CA HIS A 160 -24.26 5.95 11.60
C HIS A 160 -23.49 4.70 11.18
N LEU A 161 -22.52 4.26 11.98
CA LEU A 161 -21.69 3.09 11.65
C LEU A 161 -22.50 1.81 11.55
N GLU A 162 -23.59 1.70 12.32
CA GLU A 162 -24.48 0.54 12.34
C GLU A 162 -25.22 0.27 11.04
N GLN A 163 -25.24 1.24 10.10
CA GLN A 163 -25.86 1.05 8.79
C GLN A 163 -24.97 0.30 7.79
N TYR A 164 -23.67 0.14 8.09
CA TYR A 164 -22.75 -0.54 7.22
C TYR A 164 -22.54 -1.99 7.65
N ASN A 165 -22.52 -2.91 6.69
CA ASN A 165 -22.20 -4.31 6.92
C ASN A 165 -20.81 -4.64 6.36
N LEU A 166 -19.84 -4.93 7.24
CA LEU A 166 -18.47 -5.28 6.87
C LEU A 166 -18.15 -6.76 7.18
N GLU A 167 -19.10 -7.66 7.05
CA GLU A 167 -18.96 -9.08 7.39
C GLU A 167 -17.85 -9.80 6.60
N TYR A 168 -17.52 -9.33 5.41
CA TYR A 168 -16.45 -9.88 4.58
C TYR A 168 -15.06 -9.41 5.00
N LEU A 169 -14.96 -8.31 5.77
CA LEU A 169 -13.70 -7.75 6.23
C LEU A 169 -13.16 -8.55 7.41
N HIS A 170 -12.29 -9.51 7.15
CA HIS A 170 -11.71 -10.36 8.19
C HIS A 170 -10.39 -9.84 8.76
N SER A 171 -9.75 -8.87 8.12
CA SER A 171 -8.50 -8.25 8.58
C SER A 171 -8.48 -6.75 8.33
N ALA A 172 -8.20 -5.99 9.38
CA ALA A 172 -8.04 -4.54 9.34
C ALA A 172 -6.75 -4.16 10.06
N VAL A 173 -5.86 -3.46 9.35
CA VAL A 173 -4.55 -3.06 9.88
C VAL A 173 -4.25 -1.61 9.58
N SER A 174 -3.42 -1.02 10.43
CA SER A 174 -2.99 0.38 10.34
C SER A 174 -1.50 0.52 10.56
N ALA A 175 -0.87 1.47 9.88
CA ALA A 175 0.53 1.81 10.11
C ALA A 175 0.83 3.23 9.60
N GLY A 176 1.91 3.81 10.13
CA GLY A 176 2.43 5.12 9.73
C GLY A 176 2.26 6.20 10.78
N GLU A 177 1.27 6.08 11.64
CA GLU A 177 1.00 6.96 12.80
C GLU A 177 0.50 6.07 13.95
N PRO A 178 0.52 6.52 15.22
CA PRO A 178 -0.07 5.78 16.32
C PRO A 178 -1.58 5.62 16.16
N LEU A 179 -2.08 4.41 16.36
CA LEU A 179 -3.50 4.10 16.31
C LEU A 179 -4.19 4.42 17.65
N ASN A 180 -5.27 5.20 17.61
CA ASN A 180 -6.00 5.59 18.81
C ASN A 180 -6.88 4.43 19.32
N ARG A 181 -6.91 4.26 20.63
CA ARG A 181 -7.77 3.29 21.34
C ARG A 181 -9.24 3.39 20.90
N GLU A 182 -9.78 4.60 20.81
CA GLU A 182 -11.16 4.86 20.40
C GLU A 182 -11.52 4.24 19.05
N VAL A 183 -10.60 4.30 18.08
CA VAL A 183 -10.80 3.69 16.76
C VAL A 183 -10.99 2.19 16.88
N VAL A 184 -10.11 1.53 17.64
CA VAL A 184 -10.17 0.07 17.84
C VAL A 184 -11.49 -0.32 18.51
N GLU A 185 -11.91 0.44 19.52
CA GLU A 185 -13.17 0.20 20.25
C GLU A 185 -14.40 0.39 19.35
N GLN A 186 -14.44 1.42 18.50
CA GLN A 186 -15.56 1.66 17.58
C GLN A 186 -15.65 0.56 16.51
N PHE A 187 -14.55 0.19 15.87
CA PHE A 187 -14.57 -0.89 14.88
C PHE A 187 -14.91 -2.25 15.50
N LYS A 188 -14.44 -2.51 16.73
CA LYS A 188 -14.78 -3.73 17.45
C LYS A 188 -16.26 -3.77 17.81
N ARG A 189 -16.83 -2.65 18.26
CA ARG A 189 -18.24 -2.55 18.68
C ARG A 189 -19.20 -2.73 17.51
N HIS A 190 -18.96 -2.02 16.40
CA HIS A 190 -19.91 -1.95 15.29
C HIS A 190 -19.74 -3.08 14.27
N PHE A 191 -18.49 -3.52 14.04
CA PHE A 191 -18.18 -4.48 12.99
C PHE A 191 -17.59 -5.80 13.51
N ASN A 192 -17.36 -5.92 14.81
CA ASN A 192 -16.64 -7.03 15.43
C ASN A 192 -15.21 -7.23 14.90
N ILE A 193 -14.58 -6.17 14.40
CA ILE A 193 -13.24 -6.16 13.80
C ILE A 193 -12.28 -5.46 14.75
N THR A 194 -11.14 -6.10 15.04
CA THR A 194 -10.04 -5.47 15.76
C THR A 194 -9.07 -4.87 14.77
N VAL A 195 -8.99 -3.53 14.71
CA VAL A 195 -7.95 -2.85 13.92
C VAL A 195 -6.62 -3.01 14.63
N ARG A 196 -5.62 -3.56 13.94
CA ARG A 196 -4.30 -3.87 14.50
C ARG A 196 -3.27 -2.88 14.00
N ASP A 197 -2.47 -2.35 14.92
CA ASP A 197 -1.40 -1.42 14.58
C ASP A 197 -0.12 -2.13 14.17
N GLY A 198 0.72 -1.42 13.41
CA GLY A 198 2.01 -1.91 12.99
C GLY A 198 3.00 -0.79 12.69
N TYR A 199 4.24 -1.02 13.04
CA TYR A 199 5.35 -0.10 12.79
C TYR A 199 6.36 -0.72 11.82
N GLY A 200 6.77 0.08 10.86
CA GLY A 200 7.84 -0.22 9.92
C GLY A 200 8.43 1.06 9.35
N GLN A 201 9.52 0.91 8.63
CA GLN A 201 10.24 2.02 8.00
C GLN A 201 10.56 1.67 6.54
N THR A 202 10.93 2.70 5.76
CA THR A 202 11.41 2.50 4.37
C THR A 202 12.63 1.58 4.33
N GLU A 203 13.49 1.67 5.34
CA GLU A 203 14.72 0.88 5.50
C GLU A 203 14.46 -0.60 5.84
N SER A 204 13.25 -0.94 6.24
CA SER A 204 12.90 -2.29 6.68
C SER A 204 11.64 -2.81 5.97
N THR A 205 10.77 -3.40 6.69
CA THR A 205 9.38 -3.71 6.40
C THR A 205 8.60 -3.52 7.70
N LEU A 206 7.58 -4.31 7.96
CA LEU A 206 6.97 -4.37 9.28
C LEU A 206 7.98 -4.93 10.29
N LEU A 207 8.27 -4.17 11.33
CA LEU A 207 9.19 -4.56 12.42
C LEU A 207 8.43 -4.99 13.66
N ILE A 208 7.39 -4.24 14.03
CA ILE A 208 6.57 -4.47 15.22
C ILE A 208 5.11 -4.37 14.79
N GLY A 209 4.25 -5.21 15.34
CA GLY A 209 2.81 -5.14 15.09
C GLY A 209 2.04 -6.20 15.84
N PHE A 210 0.76 -5.95 16.04
CA PHE A 210 -0.14 -6.94 16.60
C PHE A 210 -0.52 -7.98 15.56
N LEU A 211 -0.24 -9.23 15.82
CA LEU A 211 -0.64 -10.36 15.00
C LEU A 211 -2.12 -10.72 15.25
N LYS A 212 -2.74 -11.45 14.34
CA LYS A 212 -4.17 -11.80 14.40
C LYS A 212 -4.58 -12.47 15.71
N ASP A 213 -3.73 -13.35 16.21
CA ASP A 213 -4.00 -14.16 17.41
C ASP A 213 -3.42 -13.53 18.70
N THR A 214 -2.99 -12.27 18.63
CA THR A 214 -2.46 -11.53 19.76
C THR A 214 -3.51 -10.58 20.30
N GLU A 215 -3.79 -10.62 21.60
CA GLU A 215 -4.68 -9.64 22.22
C GLU A 215 -3.95 -8.29 22.30
N PRO A 216 -4.44 -7.25 21.59
CA PRO A 216 -3.74 -5.98 21.56
C PRO A 216 -3.89 -5.25 22.90
N ARG A 217 -2.80 -4.74 23.44
CA ARG A 217 -2.85 -3.76 24.52
C ARG A 217 -3.25 -2.42 23.92
N MET A 218 -4.44 -1.96 24.25
CA MET A 218 -4.99 -0.71 23.73
C MET A 218 -4.11 0.48 24.09
N GLY A 219 -3.65 1.24 23.07
CA GLY A 219 -2.79 2.41 23.22
C GLY A 219 -1.30 2.11 23.31
N SER A 220 -0.89 0.87 23.08
CA SER A 220 0.50 0.51 22.84
C SER A 220 0.65 -0.17 21.48
N MET A 221 1.84 -0.10 20.94
CA MET A 221 2.24 -0.81 19.73
C MET A 221 2.94 -2.11 20.13
#